data_76665eea63f9859e9b1e01cbab844ea8
#
_entry.id   76665eea63f9859e9b1e01cbab844ea8
#
_cell.length_a   1.000
_cell.length_b   1.000
_cell.length_c   1.000
_cell.angle_alpha   90.00
_cell.angle_beta   90.00
_cell.angle_gamma   90.00
#
_symmetry.space_group_name_H-M   'P 1'
#
loop_
_entity.id
_entity.type
_entity.pdbx_description
1 polymer ?
#
loop_
_entity_poly.entity_id
_entity_poly.type
_entity_poly.pdbx_seq_one_letter_code
_entity_poly.pdbx_strand_id
1 'polypeptide(L)'
;LNELIGLSGIKESIKKIKMEIYMFGERYNNPTESPILRPSLNSVRMTYDLAQMPEYEDLMTVVSPYTGTRVNRFTHIHQSTEDLIKKVKMQRLCGQKTAACFQRCVGMDAFNALFSTTYECDKAHGTNYHENFVKFMKYAAEADLTVDGAMTDPKGDRSLAPHAQADPDMFLRIVARRPDGIVVRGAKAHQTG
;
A
#
# COMPACT_ATOMS: atom_id res chain seq x y z
N LEU A 1 -6.52 12.95 -19.53
CA LEU A 1 -7.19 12.68 -18.26
C LEU A 1 -6.96 11.20 -17.96
N ASN A 2 -6.00 10.88 -17.07
CA ASN A 2 -5.93 9.54 -16.53
C ASN A 2 -7.19 9.37 -15.66
N GLU A 3 -8.09 8.51 -16.10
CA GLU A 3 -9.25 8.15 -15.31
C GLU A 3 -8.78 7.32 -14.11
N LEU A 4 -9.25 7.68 -12.92
CA LEU A 4 -9.02 6.87 -11.73
C LEU A 4 -9.58 5.45 -11.94
N ILE A 5 -8.90 4.45 -11.39
CA ILE A 5 -9.33 3.06 -11.52
C ILE A 5 -10.73 2.88 -10.91
N GLY A 6 -11.70 2.52 -11.75
CA GLY A 6 -13.06 2.21 -11.32
C GLY A 6 -13.25 0.76 -10.93
N LEU A 7 -14.47 0.43 -10.55
CA LEU A 7 -14.94 -0.90 -10.10
C LEU A 7 -14.46 -2.09 -10.95
N SER A 8 -14.54 -1.96 -12.28
CA SER A 8 -14.09 -2.99 -13.22
C SER A 8 -12.56 -3.14 -13.22
N GLY A 9 -11.85 -2.04 -13.10
CA GLY A 9 -10.39 -2.01 -13.15
C GLY A 9 -9.74 -2.73 -11.98
N ILE A 10 -10.26 -2.61 -10.76
CA ILE A 10 -9.73 -3.29 -9.57
C ILE A 10 -9.84 -4.81 -9.71
N LYS A 11 -11.01 -5.32 -10.08
CA LYS A 11 -11.21 -6.76 -10.27
C LYS A 11 -10.28 -7.32 -11.34
N GLU A 12 -10.15 -6.64 -12.46
CA GLU A 12 -9.26 -7.05 -13.55
C GLU A 12 -7.79 -6.94 -13.16
N SER A 13 -7.41 -5.94 -12.38
CA SER A 13 -6.06 -5.81 -11.83
C SER A 13 -5.71 -6.98 -10.91
N ILE A 14 -6.60 -7.33 -9.97
CA ILE A 14 -6.39 -8.43 -9.03
C ILE A 14 -6.28 -9.79 -9.78
N LYS A 15 -7.09 -10.02 -10.80
CA LYS A 15 -7.01 -11.25 -11.61
C LYS A 15 -5.67 -11.40 -12.34
N LYS A 16 -4.99 -10.30 -12.67
CA LYS A 16 -3.67 -10.32 -13.32
C LYS A 16 -2.53 -10.62 -12.35
N ILE A 17 -2.74 -10.46 -11.04
CA ILE A 17 -1.72 -10.72 -10.03
C ILE A 17 -1.61 -12.24 -9.84
N LYS A 18 -0.43 -12.77 -10.12
CA LYS A 18 -0.10 -14.17 -9.84
C LYS A 18 0.28 -14.32 -8.37
N MET A 19 -0.71 -14.55 -7.50
CA MET A 19 -0.45 -14.87 -6.11
C MET A 19 -1.14 -16.16 -5.71
N GLU A 20 -0.52 -16.88 -4.79
CA GLU A 20 -1.08 -18.06 -4.19
C GLU A 20 -1.65 -17.70 -2.81
N ILE A 21 -2.93 -17.92 -2.62
CA ILE A 21 -3.64 -17.66 -1.39
C ILE A 21 -4.09 -18.97 -0.78
N TYR A 22 -3.71 -19.20 0.47
CA TYR A 22 -4.11 -20.37 1.23
C TYR A 22 -4.89 -19.91 2.48
N MET A 23 -6.07 -20.48 2.68
CA MET A 23 -6.89 -20.23 3.87
C MET A 23 -7.53 -21.54 4.33
N PHE A 24 -7.46 -21.81 5.64
CA PHE A 24 -8.04 -23.01 6.23
C PHE A 24 -7.59 -24.33 5.58
N GLY A 25 -6.33 -24.37 5.09
CA GLY A 25 -5.77 -25.53 4.41
C GLY A 25 -6.11 -25.64 2.92
N GLU A 26 -6.92 -24.76 2.37
CA GLU A 26 -7.32 -24.73 0.97
C GLU A 26 -6.63 -23.64 0.17
N ARG A 27 -6.35 -23.92 -1.10
CA ARG A 27 -5.78 -22.96 -2.05
C ARG A 27 -6.92 -22.24 -2.80
N TYR A 28 -6.86 -20.93 -2.81
CA TYR A 28 -7.80 -20.05 -3.54
C TYR A 28 -7.13 -19.46 -4.77
N ASN A 29 -7.55 -19.89 -5.96
CA ASN A 29 -6.99 -19.43 -7.23
C ASN A 29 -7.53 -18.06 -7.66
N ASN A 30 -8.74 -17.71 -7.23
CA ASN A 30 -9.38 -16.42 -7.54
C ASN A 30 -9.90 -15.77 -6.25
N PRO A 31 -9.15 -14.81 -5.67
CA PRO A 31 -9.59 -14.15 -4.44
C PRO A 31 -10.87 -13.34 -4.61
N THR A 32 -11.19 -12.88 -5.83
CA THR A 32 -12.38 -12.06 -6.10
C THR A 32 -13.70 -12.84 -5.99
N GLU A 33 -13.64 -14.16 -6.09
CA GLU A 33 -14.80 -15.05 -5.99
C GLU A 33 -14.97 -15.67 -4.60
N SER A 34 -13.96 -15.56 -3.75
CA SER A 34 -14.01 -16.12 -2.39
C SER A 34 -15.03 -15.36 -1.54
N PRO A 35 -16.02 -16.05 -0.94
CA PRO A 35 -16.96 -15.42 -0.02
C PRO A 35 -16.28 -14.91 1.25
N ILE A 36 -15.13 -15.47 1.64
CA ILE A 36 -14.35 -15.10 2.83
C ILE A 36 -13.60 -13.79 2.58
N LEU A 37 -12.97 -13.64 1.40
CA LEU A 37 -12.20 -12.44 1.05
C LEU A 37 -13.05 -11.29 0.54
N ARG A 38 -14.26 -11.57 0.06
CA ARG A 38 -15.14 -10.57 -0.54
C ARG A 38 -15.44 -9.36 0.36
N PRO A 39 -15.67 -9.49 1.68
CA PRO A 39 -15.88 -8.32 2.55
C PRO A 39 -14.68 -7.38 2.55
N SER A 40 -13.46 -7.91 2.71
CA SER A 40 -12.22 -7.12 2.66
C SER A 40 -12.00 -6.45 1.30
N LEU A 41 -12.21 -7.19 0.21
CA LEU A 41 -12.13 -6.64 -1.15
C LEU A 41 -13.16 -5.53 -1.38
N ASN A 42 -14.37 -5.66 -0.84
CA ASN A 42 -15.41 -4.62 -0.92
C ASN A 42 -15.00 -3.36 -0.14
N SER A 43 -14.34 -3.50 1.00
CA SER A 43 -13.86 -2.37 1.78
C SER A 43 -12.77 -1.57 1.02
N VAL A 44 -11.82 -2.26 0.43
CA VAL A 44 -10.81 -1.62 -0.45
C VAL A 44 -11.47 -0.98 -1.65
N ARG A 45 -12.36 -1.68 -2.33
CA ARG A 45 -13.09 -1.19 -3.49
C ARG A 45 -13.84 0.11 -3.20
N MET A 46 -14.48 0.22 -2.04
CA MET A 46 -15.21 1.42 -1.63
C MET A 46 -14.34 2.67 -1.68
N THR A 47 -13.04 2.56 -1.41
CA THR A 47 -12.12 3.71 -1.48
C THR A 47 -11.94 4.23 -2.91
N TYR A 48 -12.10 3.39 -3.91
CA TYR A 48 -12.07 3.76 -5.33
C TYR A 48 -13.43 4.28 -5.80
N ASP A 49 -14.51 3.64 -5.37
CA ASP A 49 -15.88 4.05 -5.73
C ASP A 49 -16.16 5.46 -5.20
N LEU A 50 -15.81 5.76 -3.94
CA LEU A 50 -15.98 7.09 -3.35
C LEU A 50 -15.19 8.17 -4.09
N ALA A 51 -14.01 7.85 -4.62
CA ALA A 51 -13.20 8.79 -5.38
C ALA A 51 -13.79 9.20 -6.74
N GLN A 52 -14.80 8.46 -7.21
CA GLN A 52 -15.51 8.75 -8.47
C GLN A 52 -16.87 9.41 -8.25
N MET A 53 -17.31 9.52 -7.01
CA MET A 53 -18.57 10.18 -6.66
C MET A 53 -18.36 11.69 -6.56
N PRO A 54 -19.12 12.53 -7.33
CA PRO A 54 -18.93 13.98 -7.34
C PRO A 54 -18.99 14.62 -5.95
N GLU A 55 -19.88 14.13 -5.07
CA GLU A 55 -20.05 14.64 -3.72
C GLU A 55 -18.83 14.40 -2.81
N TYR A 56 -17.94 13.47 -3.14
CA TYR A 56 -16.75 13.16 -2.36
C TYR A 56 -15.45 13.49 -3.09
N GLU A 57 -15.51 14.00 -4.31
CA GLU A 57 -14.35 14.25 -5.17
C GLU A 57 -13.27 15.09 -4.46
N ASP A 58 -13.65 16.21 -3.86
CA ASP A 58 -12.70 17.10 -3.15
C ASP A 58 -12.06 16.41 -1.94
N LEU A 59 -12.77 15.49 -1.30
CA LEU A 59 -12.27 14.77 -0.14
C LEU A 59 -11.39 13.58 -0.54
N MET A 60 -11.80 12.82 -1.54
CA MET A 60 -11.17 11.56 -1.93
C MET A 60 -10.02 11.74 -2.92
N THR A 61 -9.97 12.88 -3.62
CA THR A 61 -8.97 13.15 -4.66
C THR A 61 -8.22 14.46 -4.40
N VAL A 62 -7.13 14.64 -5.13
CA VAL A 62 -6.31 15.86 -5.11
C VAL A 62 -5.49 15.96 -6.39
N VAL A 63 -5.17 17.18 -6.82
CA VAL A 63 -4.16 17.36 -7.88
C VAL A 63 -2.78 17.23 -7.25
N SER A 64 -2.05 16.18 -7.61
CA SER A 64 -0.71 15.91 -7.08
C SER A 64 0.32 16.89 -7.67
N PRO A 65 1.13 17.56 -6.84
CA PRO A 65 2.20 18.42 -7.33
C PRO A 65 3.33 17.64 -8.04
N TYR A 66 3.37 16.33 -7.85
CA TYR A 66 4.42 15.46 -8.40
C TYR A 66 4.07 14.85 -9.76
N THR A 67 2.79 14.61 -10.02
CA THR A 67 2.30 14.07 -11.30
C THR A 67 1.62 15.14 -12.16
N GLY A 68 1.17 16.25 -11.57
CA GLY A 68 0.38 17.29 -12.24
C GLY A 68 -1.05 16.84 -12.57
N THR A 69 -1.45 15.65 -12.16
CA THR A 69 -2.75 15.05 -12.45
C THR A 69 -3.57 14.85 -11.18
N ARG A 70 -4.87 14.63 -11.35
CA ARG A 70 -5.76 14.25 -10.27
C ARG A 70 -5.47 12.80 -9.88
N VAL A 71 -5.19 12.56 -8.61
CA VAL A 71 -4.90 11.25 -8.03
C VAL A 71 -5.81 10.97 -6.84
N ASN A 72 -5.92 9.71 -6.47
CA ASN A 72 -6.57 9.33 -5.22
C ASN A 72 -5.75 9.86 -4.03
N ARG A 73 -6.41 10.46 -3.04
CA ARG A 73 -5.72 11.07 -1.88
C ARG A 73 -4.88 10.08 -1.06
N PHE A 74 -5.14 8.78 -1.17
CA PHE A 74 -4.31 7.75 -0.53
C PHE A 74 -2.87 7.69 -1.07
N THR A 75 -2.59 8.26 -2.24
CA THR A 75 -1.23 8.34 -2.82
C THR A 75 -0.62 9.74 -2.75
N HIS A 76 -1.27 10.66 -2.04
CA HIS A 76 -0.84 12.05 -1.94
C HIS A 76 0.20 12.26 -0.84
N ILE A 77 1.23 13.04 -1.14
CA ILE A 77 2.16 13.58 -0.14
C ILE A 77 1.59 14.90 0.39
N HIS A 78 1.32 14.95 1.67
CA HIS A 78 0.69 16.11 2.31
C HIS A 78 1.57 17.37 2.18
N GLN A 79 0.97 18.46 1.69
CA GLN A 79 1.65 19.73 1.47
C GLN A 79 1.23 20.79 2.50
N SER A 80 0.15 20.55 3.22
CA SER A 80 -0.46 21.56 4.09
C SER A 80 -1.23 20.94 5.27
N THR A 81 -1.56 21.75 6.25
CA THR A 81 -2.48 21.37 7.33
C THR A 81 -3.87 20.98 6.80
N GLU A 82 -4.31 21.61 5.71
CA GLU A 82 -5.60 21.26 5.08
C GLU A 82 -5.58 19.83 4.52
N ASP A 83 -4.45 19.36 3.97
CA ASP A 83 -4.32 17.97 3.54
C ASP A 83 -4.46 16.99 4.71
N LEU A 84 -3.90 17.33 5.87
CA LEU A 84 -4.04 16.51 7.08
C LEU A 84 -5.49 16.48 7.58
N ILE A 85 -6.20 17.63 7.54
CA ILE A 85 -7.62 17.69 7.89
C ILE A 85 -8.44 16.83 6.92
N LYS A 86 -8.21 16.96 5.62
CA LYS A 86 -8.90 16.18 4.59
C LYS A 86 -8.58 14.68 4.72
N LYS A 87 -7.34 14.33 5.04
CA LYS A 87 -6.94 12.95 5.36
C LYS A 87 -7.84 12.35 6.45
N VAL A 88 -7.96 13.02 7.59
CA VAL A 88 -8.76 12.54 8.71
C VAL A 88 -10.24 12.41 8.33
N LYS A 89 -10.80 13.41 7.63
CA LYS A 89 -12.18 13.39 7.15
C LYS A 89 -12.42 12.24 6.16
N MET A 90 -11.48 12.03 5.22
CA MET A 90 -11.52 10.93 4.24
C MET A 90 -11.51 9.56 4.93
N GLN A 91 -10.59 9.34 5.87
CA GLN A 91 -10.52 8.07 6.61
C GLN A 91 -11.80 7.83 7.40
N ARG A 92 -12.37 8.88 8.03
CA ARG A 92 -13.64 8.79 8.73
C ARG A 92 -14.79 8.41 7.80
N LEU A 93 -14.87 9.04 6.62
CA LEU A 93 -15.85 8.71 5.60
C LEU A 93 -15.74 7.24 5.17
N CYS A 94 -14.54 6.78 4.86
CA CYS A 94 -14.29 5.38 4.48
C CYS A 94 -14.74 4.42 5.59
N GLY A 95 -14.38 4.69 6.85
CA GLY A 95 -14.80 3.88 7.98
C GLY A 95 -16.32 3.84 8.16
N GLN A 96 -17.00 4.98 8.00
CA GLN A 96 -18.48 5.05 8.06
C GLN A 96 -19.17 4.26 6.95
N LYS A 97 -18.57 4.24 5.75
CA LYS A 97 -19.14 3.53 4.58
C LYS A 97 -18.86 2.04 4.59
N THR A 98 -17.74 1.60 5.15
CA THR A 98 -17.33 0.20 5.13
C THR A 98 -17.65 -0.54 6.43
N ALA A 99 -17.77 0.18 7.55
CA ALA A 99 -17.81 -0.35 8.92
C ALA A 99 -16.63 -1.32 9.23
N ALA A 100 -15.53 -1.19 8.48
CA ALA A 100 -14.38 -2.08 8.53
C ALA A 100 -13.09 -1.33 8.16
N CYS A 101 -11.95 -2.00 8.27
CA CYS A 101 -10.70 -1.49 7.73
C CYS A 101 -10.74 -1.49 6.19
N PHE A 102 -10.38 -0.38 5.58
CA PHE A 102 -10.31 -0.20 4.12
C PHE A 102 -8.89 -0.37 3.57
N GLN A 103 -7.95 -0.75 4.41
CA GLN A 103 -6.61 -1.29 4.10
C GLN A 103 -5.67 -0.39 3.26
N ARG A 104 -5.91 0.91 3.18
CA ARG A 104 -5.05 1.86 2.43
C ARG A 104 -4.41 2.92 3.33
N CYS A 105 -4.79 3.00 4.61
CA CYS A 105 -4.28 4.03 5.53
C CYS A 105 -2.79 3.88 5.81
N VAL A 106 -2.31 2.65 6.01
CA VAL A 106 -0.88 2.37 6.28
C VAL A 106 0.00 2.79 5.11
N GLY A 107 -0.41 2.48 3.88
CA GLY A 107 0.35 2.87 2.69
C GLY A 107 0.46 4.37 2.50
N MET A 108 -0.62 5.12 2.76
CA MET A 108 -0.61 6.58 2.73
C MET A 108 0.34 7.15 3.77
N ASP A 109 0.31 6.64 4.99
CA ASP A 109 1.20 7.10 6.06
C ASP A 109 2.65 6.73 5.77
N ALA A 110 2.90 5.53 5.24
CA ALA A 110 4.22 5.10 4.80
C ALA A 110 4.78 5.99 3.69
N PHE A 111 3.98 6.41 2.71
CA PHE A 111 4.43 7.34 1.67
C PHE A 111 4.90 8.67 2.25
N ASN A 112 4.13 9.24 3.17
CA ASN A 112 4.48 10.51 3.80
C ASN A 112 5.72 10.39 4.69
N ALA A 113 5.88 9.31 5.44
CA ALA A 113 7.04 9.03 6.26
C ALA A 113 8.29 8.78 5.40
N LEU A 114 8.20 7.95 4.36
CA LEU A 114 9.31 7.64 3.47
C LEU A 114 9.77 8.86 2.66
N PHE A 115 8.85 9.74 2.27
CA PHE A 115 9.19 10.96 1.56
C PHE A 115 10.18 11.81 2.35
N SER A 116 9.92 12.05 3.63
CA SER A 116 10.80 12.81 4.51
C SER A 116 12.08 12.04 4.86
N THR A 117 11.94 10.78 5.28
CA THR A 117 13.06 9.97 5.77
C THR A 117 14.09 9.67 4.68
N THR A 118 13.64 9.35 3.46
CA THR A 118 14.58 9.10 2.36
C THR A 118 15.35 10.35 1.96
N TYR A 119 14.70 11.51 1.98
CA TYR A 119 15.35 12.80 1.73
C TYR A 119 16.44 13.10 2.76
N GLU A 120 16.12 12.93 4.05
CA GLU A 120 17.09 13.13 5.13
C GLU A 120 18.24 12.12 5.07
N CYS A 121 17.94 10.86 4.72
CA CYS A 121 18.93 9.82 4.54
C CYS A 121 19.93 10.14 3.42
N ASP A 122 19.44 10.58 2.27
CA ASP A 122 20.29 10.96 1.14
C ASP A 122 21.19 12.15 1.52
N LYS A 123 20.66 13.12 2.25
CA LYS A 123 21.41 14.26 2.74
C LYS A 123 22.54 13.87 3.71
N ALA A 124 22.27 12.91 4.59
CA ALA A 124 23.21 12.48 5.62
C ALA A 124 24.28 11.50 5.09
N HIS A 125 23.93 10.67 4.11
CA HIS A 125 24.75 9.51 3.70
C HIS A 125 25.12 9.49 2.22
N GLY A 126 24.68 10.48 1.42
CA GLY A 126 24.97 10.54 -0.01
C GLY A 126 24.34 9.37 -0.82
N THR A 127 23.21 8.84 -0.34
CA THR A 127 22.47 7.78 -1.02
C THR A 127 21.53 8.37 -2.08
N ASN A 128 20.79 7.53 -2.80
CA ASN A 128 19.82 7.93 -3.82
C ASN A 128 18.43 7.30 -3.56
N TYR A 129 18.06 7.21 -2.31
CA TYR A 129 16.79 6.57 -1.92
C TYR A 129 15.58 7.45 -2.22
N HIS A 130 15.73 8.77 -2.07
CA HIS A 130 14.63 9.71 -2.28
C HIS A 130 14.18 9.75 -3.75
N GLU A 131 15.12 9.81 -4.68
CA GLU A 131 14.79 9.78 -6.12
C GLU A 131 14.08 8.48 -6.49
N ASN A 132 14.58 7.33 -5.99
CA ASN A 132 13.96 6.02 -6.23
C ASN A 132 12.56 5.95 -5.61
N PHE A 133 12.38 6.48 -4.41
CA PHE A 133 11.08 6.55 -3.77
C PHE A 133 10.10 7.44 -4.56
N VAL A 134 10.53 8.62 -5.01
CA VAL A 134 9.68 9.53 -5.80
C VAL A 134 9.24 8.89 -7.12
N LYS A 135 10.12 8.14 -7.79
CA LYS A 135 9.75 7.36 -9.00
C LYS A 135 8.65 6.34 -8.69
N PHE A 136 8.82 5.58 -7.61
CA PHE A 136 7.81 4.60 -7.19
C PHE A 136 6.49 5.26 -6.79
N MET A 137 6.54 6.35 -6.04
CA MET A 137 5.36 7.12 -5.62
C MET A 137 4.56 7.64 -6.82
N LYS A 138 5.23 8.22 -7.82
CA LYS A 138 4.59 8.67 -9.07
C LYS A 138 3.91 7.51 -9.78
N TYR A 139 4.61 6.41 -9.97
CA TYR A 139 4.04 5.19 -10.57
C TYR A 139 2.81 4.70 -9.79
N ALA A 140 2.89 4.63 -8.47
CA ALA A 140 1.78 4.19 -7.62
C ALA A 140 0.57 5.13 -7.71
N ALA A 141 0.81 6.45 -7.81
CA ALA A 141 -0.24 7.46 -7.95
C ALA A 141 -0.91 7.42 -9.32
N GLU A 142 -0.14 7.31 -10.39
CA GLU A 142 -0.63 7.23 -11.78
C GLU A 142 -1.40 5.93 -12.04
N ALA A 143 -0.95 4.82 -11.46
CA ALA A 143 -1.60 3.52 -11.54
C ALA A 143 -2.69 3.31 -10.47
N ASP A 144 -2.94 4.30 -9.61
CA ASP A 144 -3.89 4.27 -8.46
C ASP A 144 -3.77 2.97 -7.65
N LEU A 145 -2.54 2.61 -7.27
CA LEU A 145 -2.29 1.37 -6.55
C LEU A 145 -2.76 1.43 -5.09
N THR A 146 -3.25 0.32 -4.60
CA THR A 146 -3.34 0.07 -3.17
C THR A 146 -1.94 -0.28 -2.65
N VAL A 147 -1.46 0.50 -1.69
CA VAL A 147 -0.20 0.25 -1.00
C VAL A 147 -0.49 -0.10 0.44
N ASP A 148 0.10 -1.17 0.92
CA ASP A 148 -0.04 -1.63 2.30
C ASP A 148 1.35 -1.84 2.95
N GLY A 149 1.38 -2.00 4.27
CA GLY A 149 2.62 -2.16 5.05
C GLY A 149 2.68 -3.49 5.79
N ALA A 150 3.58 -4.36 5.39
CA ALA A 150 3.84 -5.62 6.07
C ALA A 150 4.95 -5.43 7.13
N MET A 151 4.57 -5.16 8.39
CA MET A 151 5.51 -4.77 9.44
C MET A 151 5.91 -5.91 10.37
N THR A 152 4.95 -6.73 10.81
CA THR A 152 5.19 -7.72 11.87
C THR A 152 5.94 -8.92 11.35
N ASP A 153 6.99 -9.33 12.06
CA ASP A 153 7.74 -10.54 11.78
C ASP A 153 7.12 -11.77 12.45
N PRO A 154 7.34 -13.00 11.90
CA PRO A 154 6.99 -14.23 12.58
C PRO A 154 7.67 -14.33 13.96
N LYS A 155 7.04 -15.06 14.87
CA LYS A 155 7.65 -15.34 16.18
C LYS A 155 8.67 -16.44 16.03
N GLY A 156 9.93 -16.08 16.04
CA GLY A 156 11.04 -17.02 16.15
C GLY A 156 11.53 -17.16 17.60
N ASP A 157 12.73 -17.70 17.76
CA ASP A 157 13.44 -17.66 19.04
C ASP A 157 13.91 -16.23 19.33
N ARG A 158 13.26 -15.58 20.31
CA ARG A 158 13.52 -14.17 20.65
C ARG A 158 14.88 -13.96 21.33
N SER A 159 15.56 -15.01 21.76
CA SER A 159 16.93 -14.95 22.28
C SER A 159 17.97 -14.84 21.16
N LEU A 160 17.59 -15.11 19.91
CA LEU A 160 18.47 -15.13 18.76
C LEU A 160 18.24 -13.92 17.84
N ALA A 161 19.31 -13.45 17.22
CA ALA A 161 19.22 -12.46 16.15
C ALA A 161 18.49 -13.05 14.91
N PRO A 162 17.90 -12.21 14.04
CA PRO A 162 17.16 -12.67 12.84
C PRO A 162 17.94 -13.65 11.96
N HIS A 163 19.24 -13.43 11.79
CA HIS A 163 20.12 -14.29 10.96
C HIS A 163 20.53 -15.61 11.63
N ALA A 164 20.30 -15.75 12.92
CA ALA A 164 20.68 -16.92 13.72
C ALA A 164 19.50 -17.88 13.99
N GLN A 165 18.33 -17.62 13.40
CA GLN A 165 17.18 -18.50 13.54
C GLN A 165 17.43 -19.85 12.86
N ALA A 166 16.77 -20.91 13.36
CA ALA A 166 16.89 -22.27 12.81
C ALA A 166 16.49 -22.35 11.32
N ASP A 167 15.46 -21.57 10.93
CA ASP A 167 15.08 -21.38 9.53
C ASP A 167 15.61 -20.01 9.05
N PRO A 168 16.56 -19.98 8.10
CA PRO A 168 17.13 -18.74 7.59
C PRO A 168 16.10 -17.85 6.85
N ASP A 169 14.98 -18.40 6.40
CA ASP A 169 13.91 -17.70 5.70
C ASP A 169 12.74 -17.30 6.64
N MET A 170 12.89 -17.50 7.93
CA MET A 170 11.88 -17.10 8.92
C MET A 170 11.62 -15.60 8.89
N PHE A 171 12.66 -14.80 8.81
CA PHE A 171 12.55 -13.33 8.69
C PHE A 171 12.87 -12.87 7.28
N LEU A 172 12.23 -11.78 6.85
CA LEU A 172 12.51 -11.19 5.54
C LEU A 172 13.97 -10.73 5.46
N ARG A 173 14.70 -11.22 4.47
CA ARG A 173 16.11 -10.93 4.23
C ARG A 173 16.44 -10.69 2.77
N ILE A 174 17.53 -10.01 2.50
CA ILE A 174 18.08 -9.87 1.15
C ILE A 174 18.83 -11.15 0.81
N VAL A 175 18.41 -11.85 -0.24
CA VAL A 175 19.06 -13.07 -0.73
C VAL A 175 19.95 -12.82 -1.94
N ALA A 176 19.71 -11.75 -2.69
CA ALA A 176 20.58 -11.34 -3.79
C ALA A 176 20.51 -9.82 -4.02
N ARG A 177 21.61 -9.26 -4.50
CA ARG A 177 21.68 -7.88 -5.00
C ARG A 177 21.95 -7.94 -6.50
N ARG A 178 21.18 -7.13 -7.26
CA ARG A 178 21.25 -7.06 -8.72
C ARG A 178 21.44 -5.61 -9.13
N PRO A 179 21.88 -5.33 -10.37
CA PRO A 179 22.02 -3.95 -10.85
C PRO A 179 20.70 -3.16 -10.83
N ASP A 180 19.56 -3.83 -10.97
CA ASP A 180 18.22 -3.28 -11.03
C ASP A 180 17.46 -3.32 -9.69
N GLY A 181 18.07 -3.88 -8.62
CA GLY A 181 17.43 -3.94 -7.31
C GLY A 181 17.94 -5.03 -6.38
N ILE A 182 17.07 -5.44 -5.47
CA ILE A 182 17.34 -6.53 -4.51
C ILE A 182 16.31 -7.64 -4.65
N VAL A 183 16.74 -8.86 -4.37
CA VAL A 183 15.83 -10.00 -4.20
C VAL A 183 15.69 -10.26 -2.71
N VAL A 184 14.46 -10.29 -2.24
CA VAL A 184 14.13 -10.56 -0.84
C VAL A 184 13.42 -11.90 -0.71
N ARG A 185 13.61 -12.56 0.44
CA ARG A 185 12.96 -13.83 0.79
C ARG A 185 12.70 -13.85 2.28
N GLY A 186 11.63 -14.51 2.70
CA GLY A 186 11.23 -14.63 4.09
C GLY A 186 9.75 -14.43 4.30
N ALA A 187 9.32 -14.36 5.56
CA ALA A 187 7.93 -14.19 5.93
C ALA A 187 7.67 -12.89 6.69
N LYS A 188 6.45 -12.40 6.55
CA LYS A 188 5.84 -11.43 7.45
C LYS A 188 4.54 -12.05 7.97
N ALA A 189 4.17 -11.75 9.21
CA ALA A 189 3.05 -12.40 9.89
C ALA A 189 2.16 -11.37 10.58
N HIS A 190 0.85 -11.72 10.68
CA HIS A 190 -0.13 -10.92 11.40
C HIS A 190 -0.20 -9.48 10.89
N GLN A 191 -0.41 -9.32 9.60
CA GLN A 191 -0.62 -8.00 9.02
C GLN A 191 -2.06 -7.53 9.29
N THR A 192 -2.19 -6.28 9.72
CA THR A 192 -3.48 -5.64 9.89
C THR A 192 -3.99 -5.22 8.51
N GLY A 193 -5.10 -5.79 8.08
CA GLY A 193 -5.65 -5.46 6.78
C GLY A 193 -6.55 -6.53 6.23
#